data_8eb062b4930daec38d12626c3c5ca900
#
_entry.id   8eb062b4930daec38d12626c3c5ca900
#
_cell.length_a   1.000
_cell.length_b   1.000
_cell.length_c   1.000
_cell.angle_alpha   90.00
_cell.angle_beta   90.00
_cell.angle_gamma   90.00
#
_symmetry.space_group_name_H-M   'P 1'
#
loop_
_entity.id
_entity.type
_entity.pdbx_description
1 polymer ?
#
loop_
_entity_poly.entity_id
_entity_poly.type
_entity_poly.pdbx_seq_one_letter_code
_entity_poly.pdbx_strand_id
1 'polypeptide(L)'
;MLEAPQGNRQRVEAYNFGVESPCYEAPGSGVATPYYLARLPANDQRRLMTVGAAFEAYRVFALHVSLLDEAGEVVRSFGTEDFNLVGPRYAIQVTPRDEYHYVLITADPELIGKSVDRLTLGINSSYVSTGAGYGTTVQSGADSAGSHQFSYDGSVMIGLLNSGDTE
;
A
#
# COMPACT_ATOMS: atom_id res chain seq x y z
N MET A 1 4.33 17.63 -0.47
CA MET A 1 4.20 17.44 1.00
C MET A 1 2.87 16.75 1.23
N LEU A 2 2.87 15.64 1.96
CA LEU A 2 1.63 14.97 2.34
C LEU A 2 0.86 15.84 3.34
N GLU A 3 -0.44 15.95 3.14
CA GLU A 3 -1.29 16.70 4.04
C GLU A 3 -1.63 15.86 5.30
N ALA A 4 -1.60 16.50 6.45
CA ALA A 4 -2.03 15.87 7.69
C ALA A 4 -3.53 15.55 7.64
N PRO A 5 -3.96 14.39 8.18
CA PRO A 5 -5.38 14.09 8.30
C PRO A 5 -6.07 15.03 9.26
N GLN A 6 -7.33 15.38 8.99
CA GLN A 6 -8.16 16.20 9.86
C GLN A 6 -9.07 15.32 10.71
N GLY A 7 -8.92 15.41 12.03
CA GLY A 7 -9.67 14.56 12.97
C GLY A 7 -9.39 13.08 12.71
N ASN A 8 -10.42 12.24 12.83
CA ASN A 8 -10.33 10.78 12.63
C ASN A 8 -10.53 10.32 11.17
N ARG A 9 -10.46 11.24 10.21
CA ARG A 9 -10.59 10.89 8.79
C ARG A 9 -9.24 10.50 8.21
N GLN A 10 -9.20 9.38 7.51
CA GLN A 10 -8.02 9.01 6.74
C GLN A 10 -7.82 9.98 5.58
N ARG A 11 -6.60 10.49 5.43
CA ARG A 11 -6.16 11.19 4.23
C ARG A 11 -5.45 10.18 3.34
N VAL A 12 -5.84 10.12 2.08
CA VAL A 12 -5.23 9.20 1.10
C VAL A 12 -4.77 10.03 -0.10
N GLU A 13 -3.53 9.85 -0.48
CA GLU A 13 -2.97 10.35 -1.73
C GLU A 13 -2.65 9.15 -2.63
N ALA A 14 -2.97 9.27 -3.91
CA ALA A 14 -2.67 8.25 -4.91
C ALA A 14 -1.69 8.83 -5.93
N TYR A 15 -0.71 8.01 -6.31
CA TYR A 15 0.26 8.33 -7.34
C TYR A 15 0.32 7.18 -8.36
N ASN A 16 0.23 7.55 -9.65
CA ASN A 16 0.31 6.58 -10.74
C ASN A 16 1.71 6.63 -11.36
N PHE A 17 2.42 5.52 -11.25
CA PHE A 17 3.70 5.34 -11.92
C PHE A 17 3.49 4.92 -13.37
N GLY A 18 4.27 5.50 -14.26
CA GLY A 18 4.24 5.23 -15.69
C GLY A 18 5.45 5.86 -16.39
N VAL A 19 5.41 5.90 -17.71
CA VAL A 19 6.52 6.37 -18.55
C VAL A 19 6.96 7.81 -18.31
N GLU A 20 6.07 8.64 -17.77
CA GLU A 20 6.35 10.05 -17.43
C GLU A 20 6.85 10.24 -16.00
N SER A 21 6.95 9.16 -15.22
CA SER A 21 7.43 9.26 -13.84
C SER A 21 8.91 9.61 -13.79
N PRO A 22 9.32 10.51 -12.88
CA PRO A 22 10.74 10.79 -12.68
C PRO A 22 11.46 9.52 -12.22
N CYS A 23 12.70 9.36 -12.68
CA CYS A 23 13.53 8.21 -12.32
C CYS A 23 14.65 8.63 -11.39
N TYR A 24 15.02 7.73 -10.50
CA TYR A 24 16.11 7.84 -9.56
C TYR A 24 17.00 6.60 -9.67
N GLU A 25 18.30 6.82 -9.71
CA GLU A 25 19.29 5.75 -9.64
C GLU A 25 19.94 5.79 -8.26
N ALA A 26 19.71 4.74 -7.47
CA ALA A 26 20.37 4.62 -6.18
C ALA A 26 21.89 4.49 -6.35
N PRO A 27 22.71 5.13 -5.51
CA PRO A 27 24.16 5.06 -5.62
C PRO A 27 24.67 3.61 -5.72
N GLY A 28 25.37 3.31 -6.81
CA GLY A 28 25.96 1.99 -7.04
C GLY A 28 25.01 0.91 -7.59
N SER A 29 23.73 1.22 -7.82
CA SER A 29 22.78 0.24 -8.36
C SER A 29 22.90 0.03 -9.87
N GLY A 30 23.29 1.05 -10.62
CA GLY A 30 23.30 1.04 -12.08
C GLY A 30 21.92 0.91 -12.73
N VAL A 31 20.86 1.01 -11.94
CA VAL A 31 19.46 0.85 -12.41
C VAL A 31 18.65 2.08 -11.99
N ALA A 32 18.13 2.79 -12.98
CA ALA A 32 17.19 3.89 -12.74
C ALA A 32 15.77 3.32 -12.55
N THR A 33 15.14 3.67 -11.44
CA THR A 33 13.78 3.25 -11.13
C THR A 33 12.87 4.47 -10.98
N PRO A 34 11.57 4.36 -11.34
CA PRO A 34 10.64 5.43 -11.10
C PRO A 34 10.50 5.67 -9.60
N TYR A 35 10.37 6.96 -9.22
CA TYR A 35 10.25 7.30 -7.80
C TYR A 35 9.18 8.36 -7.54
N TYR A 36 8.71 8.36 -6.30
CA TYR A 36 7.92 9.42 -5.70
C TYR A 36 8.49 9.75 -4.33
N LEU A 37 8.76 11.03 -4.10
CA LEU A 37 9.27 11.54 -2.82
C LEU A 37 8.27 12.53 -2.24
N ALA A 38 7.84 12.29 -1.00
CA ALA A 38 6.99 13.22 -0.29
C ALA A 38 7.51 13.50 1.12
N ARG A 39 7.37 14.76 1.55
CA ARG A 39 7.61 15.13 2.94
C ARG A 39 6.42 14.70 3.80
N LEU A 40 6.72 14.06 4.92
CA LEU A 40 5.73 13.70 5.93
C LEU A 40 5.29 14.95 6.71
N PRO A 41 4.03 15.03 7.17
CA PRO A 41 3.61 16.06 8.11
C PRO A 41 4.32 15.88 9.46
N ALA A 42 4.47 16.98 10.21
CA ALA A 42 5.05 16.93 11.54
C ALA A 42 4.33 15.89 12.41
N ASN A 43 5.09 15.14 13.20
CA ASN A 43 4.57 14.04 14.03
C ASN A 43 4.10 14.57 15.39
N ASP A 44 3.17 15.54 15.35
CA ASP A 44 2.53 16.17 16.52
C ASP A 44 1.40 15.31 17.13
N GLN A 45 1.01 14.25 16.44
CA GLN A 45 -0.04 13.31 16.84
C GLN A 45 0.37 11.90 16.45
N ARG A 46 -0.03 10.91 17.23
CA ARG A 46 0.17 9.52 16.86
C ARG A 46 -0.59 9.21 15.58
N ARG A 47 0.12 8.78 14.55
CA ARG A 47 -0.45 8.45 13.23
C ARG A 47 -0.13 7.03 12.82
N LEU A 48 -0.99 6.49 11.98
CA LEU A 48 -0.74 5.28 11.22
C LEU A 48 -0.58 5.69 9.75
N MET A 49 0.54 5.33 9.16
CA MET A 49 0.78 5.47 7.73
C MET A 49 0.63 4.10 7.06
N THR A 50 -0.12 4.07 5.97
CA THR A 50 -0.23 2.88 5.12
C THR A 50 0.30 3.25 3.74
N VAL A 51 1.24 2.47 3.22
CA VAL A 51 1.73 2.61 1.84
C VAL A 51 1.46 1.30 1.11
N GLY A 52 0.80 1.37 -0.05
CA GLY A 52 0.45 0.15 -0.76
C GLY A 52 0.24 0.35 -2.26
N ALA A 53 0.63 -0.68 -3.02
CA ALA A 53 0.36 -0.79 -4.44
C ALA A 53 -0.99 -1.47 -4.68
N ALA A 54 -1.77 -0.91 -5.60
CA ALA A 54 -3.04 -1.52 -6.01
C ALA A 54 -2.79 -2.67 -6.98
N PHE A 55 -3.56 -3.75 -6.83
CA PHE A 55 -3.62 -4.79 -7.86
C PHE A 55 -4.46 -4.29 -9.02
N GLU A 56 -3.83 -4.10 -10.17
CA GLU A 56 -4.51 -3.85 -11.44
C GLU A 56 -4.84 -5.20 -12.11
N ALA A 57 -5.44 -5.19 -13.30
CA ALA A 57 -5.97 -6.41 -13.93
C ALA A 57 -4.97 -7.59 -13.96
N TYR A 58 -3.68 -7.33 -14.22
CA TYR A 58 -2.63 -8.36 -14.35
C TYR A 58 -1.28 -7.92 -13.79
N ARG A 59 -1.20 -6.73 -13.21
CA ARG A 59 0.06 -6.17 -12.69
C ARG A 59 -0.12 -5.52 -11.33
N VAL A 60 1.02 -5.36 -10.65
CA VAL A 60 1.15 -4.60 -9.42
C VAL A 60 2.49 -3.87 -9.44
N PHE A 61 2.54 -2.64 -8.96
CA PHE A 61 3.80 -1.90 -8.86
C PHE A 61 4.77 -2.62 -7.93
N ALA A 62 6.02 -2.80 -8.37
CA ALA A 62 7.09 -3.45 -7.61
C ALA A 62 7.56 -2.56 -6.45
N LEU A 63 6.73 -2.43 -5.41
CA LEU A 63 6.84 -1.44 -4.36
C LEU A 63 8.05 -1.67 -3.46
N HIS A 64 8.89 -0.64 -3.34
CA HIS A 64 9.92 -0.49 -2.31
C HIS A 64 9.70 0.86 -1.61
N VAL A 65 9.76 0.88 -0.28
CA VAL A 65 9.51 2.09 0.53
C VAL A 65 10.69 2.34 1.44
N SER A 66 11.20 3.58 1.41
CA SER A 66 12.21 4.06 2.34
C SER A 66 11.71 5.28 3.11
N LEU A 67 11.97 5.30 4.41
CA LEU A 67 11.74 6.45 5.27
C LEU A 67 13.08 7.15 5.50
N LEU A 68 13.08 8.46 5.25
CA LEU A 68 14.30 9.27 5.31
C LEU A 68 14.19 10.28 6.44
N ASP A 69 15.34 10.63 6.99
CA ASP A 69 15.48 11.72 7.95
C ASP A 69 15.46 13.12 7.29
N GLU A 70 15.73 14.16 8.07
CA GLU A 70 15.78 15.54 7.58
C GLU A 70 16.93 15.78 6.59
N ALA A 71 18.03 15.05 6.71
CA ALA A 71 19.18 15.13 5.79
C ALA A 71 18.95 14.34 4.49
N GLY A 72 17.87 13.54 4.42
CA GLY A 72 17.58 12.67 3.29
C GLY A 72 18.27 11.30 3.37
N GLU A 73 18.85 10.96 4.53
CA GLU A 73 19.46 9.66 4.75
C GLU A 73 18.39 8.61 5.08
N VAL A 74 18.59 7.38 4.59
CA VAL A 74 17.66 6.28 4.82
C VAL A 74 17.73 5.81 6.27
N VAL A 75 16.66 6.01 7.02
CA VAL A 75 16.50 5.54 8.40
C VAL A 75 15.91 4.14 8.44
N ARG A 76 14.95 3.85 7.54
CA ARG A 76 14.28 2.55 7.47
C ARG A 76 13.82 2.27 6.04
N SER A 77 13.98 1.02 5.61
CA SER A 77 13.47 0.52 4.34
C SER A 77 12.57 -0.68 4.55
N PHE A 78 11.67 -0.90 3.59
CA PHE A 78 10.73 -2.00 3.55
C PHE A 78 10.82 -2.67 2.18
N GLY A 79 11.16 -3.95 2.20
CA GLY A 79 11.22 -4.83 1.06
C GLY A 79 10.01 -5.76 0.96
N THR A 80 10.08 -6.70 0.04
CA THR A 80 8.98 -7.64 -0.26
C THR A 80 8.46 -8.40 0.96
N GLU A 81 9.33 -8.74 1.88
CA GLU A 81 9.02 -9.50 3.11
C GLU A 81 8.18 -8.72 4.12
N ASP A 82 8.20 -7.39 4.04
CA ASP A 82 7.46 -6.53 4.95
C ASP A 82 6.01 -6.27 4.50
N PHE A 83 5.72 -6.55 3.22
CA PHE A 83 4.42 -6.26 2.65
C PHE A 83 3.42 -7.39 2.86
N ASN A 84 2.19 -7.00 3.12
CA ASN A 84 1.08 -7.91 3.30
C ASN A 84 -0.05 -7.61 2.32
N LEU A 85 -0.89 -8.62 2.07
CA LEU A 85 -2.13 -8.44 1.34
C LEU A 85 -3.16 -7.78 2.24
N VAL A 86 -3.50 -6.52 1.96
CA VAL A 86 -4.51 -5.75 2.71
C VAL A 86 -5.63 -5.37 1.76
N GLY A 87 -6.70 -6.18 1.72
CA GLY A 87 -7.78 -6.02 0.75
C GLY A 87 -7.26 -6.10 -0.69
N PRO A 88 -7.55 -5.09 -1.53
CA PRO A 88 -7.10 -5.07 -2.92
C PRO A 88 -5.67 -4.52 -3.10
N ARG A 89 -4.84 -4.54 -2.07
CA ARG A 89 -3.52 -3.89 -2.08
C ARG A 89 -2.45 -4.79 -1.50
N TYR A 90 -1.25 -4.59 -2.00
CA TYR A 90 0.00 -5.08 -1.45
C TYR A 90 0.64 -3.95 -0.66
N ALA A 91 0.61 -4.00 0.68
CA ALA A 91 0.82 -2.83 1.52
C ALA A 91 1.59 -3.10 2.82
N ILE A 92 2.22 -2.04 3.34
CA ILE A 92 2.77 -1.97 4.69
C ILE A 92 1.97 -0.98 5.54
N GLN A 93 2.04 -1.16 6.86
CA GLN A 93 1.55 -0.20 7.84
C GLN A 93 2.68 0.16 8.81
N VAL A 94 2.87 1.45 9.00
CA VAL A 94 3.95 2.01 9.82
C VAL A 94 3.40 3.12 10.71
N THR A 95 3.82 3.14 11.97
CA THR A 95 3.65 4.32 12.82
C THR A 95 4.84 5.24 12.60
N PRO A 96 4.65 6.44 12.00
CA PRO A 96 5.72 7.40 11.82
C PRO A 96 6.34 7.78 13.15
N ARG A 97 7.66 8.01 13.15
CA ARG A 97 8.45 8.52 14.27
C ARG A 97 8.94 9.91 13.95
N ASP A 98 9.39 10.64 14.95
CA ASP A 98 9.87 12.02 14.83
C ASP A 98 11.09 12.14 13.86
N GLU A 99 11.87 11.08 13.77
CA GLU A 99 13.03 10.98 12.88
C GLU A 99 12.67 10.80 11.39
N TYR A 100 11.41 10.50 11.06
CA TYR A 100 10.98 10.29 9.69
C TYR A 100 10.41 11.57 9.09
N HIS A 101 11.18 12.17 8.20
CA HIS A 101 10.81 13.43 7.54
C HIS A 101 10.27 13.25 6.13
N TYR A 102 10.71 12.18 5.44
CA TYR A 102 10.27 11.89 4.07
C TYR A 102 9.92 10.42 3.90
N VAL A 103 9.02 10.17 2.96
CA VAL A 103 8.77 8.85 2.39
C VAL A 103 9.23 8.87 0.94
N LEU A 104 10.13 7.96 0.60
CA LEU A 104 10.60 7.68 -0.76
C LEU A 104 10.00 6.35 -1.20
N ILE A 105 9.31 6.39 -2.31
CA ILE A 105 8.74 5.21 -2.97
C ILE A 105 9.49 5.00 -4.27
N THR A 106 10.02 3.80 -4.47
CA THR A 106 10.71 3.39 -5.70
C THR A 106 10.19 2.03 -6.14
N ALA A 107 10.50 1.65 -7.36
CA ALA A 107 10.32 0.26 -7.76
C ALA A 107 11.52 -0.58 -7.32
N ASP A 108 11.25 -1.80 -6.84
CA ASP A 108 12.28 -2.81 -6.61
C ASP A 108 12.60 -3.53 -7.94
N PRO A 109 13.79 -3.30 -8.53
CA PRO A 109 14.13 -3.89 -9.82
C PRO A 109 14.26 -5.42 -9.75
N GLU A 110 14.54 -6.00 -8.57
CA GLU A 110 14.66 -7.44 -8.40
C GLU A 110 13.32 -8.17 -8.51
N LEU A 111 12.22 -7.46 -8.28
CA LEU A 111 10.86 -8.02 -8.39
C LEU A 111 10.32 -7.99 -9.81
N ILE A 112 10.84 -7.12 -10.68
CA ILE A 112 10.31 -6.94 -12.03
C ILE A 112 10.24 -8.26 -12.79
N GLY A 113 9.05 -8.55 -13.32
CA GLY A 113 8.78 -9.79 -14.05
C GLY A 113 8.46 -10.99 -13.17
N LYS A 114 8.69 -10.94 -11.85
CA LYS A 114 8.18 -11.95 -10.92
C LYS A 114 6.68 -11.80 -10.74
N SER A 115 6.02 -12.84 -10.26
CA SER A 115 4.57 -12.85 -10.03
C SER A 115 4.24 -13.00 -8.55
N VAL A 116 3.12 -12.41 -8.18
CA VAL A 116 2.48 -12.61 -6.88
C VAL A 116 1.07 -13.13 -7.09
N ASP A 117 0.73 -14.20 -6.39
CA ASP A 117 -0.59 -14.80 -6.44
C ASP A 117 -1.48 -14.17 -5.37
N ARG A 118 -2.67 -13.77 -5.80
CA ARG A 118 -3.71 -13.25 -4.92
C ARG A 118 -4.88 -14.22 -4.89
N LEU A 119 -5.20 -14.71 -3.69
CA LEU A 119 -6.42 -15.47 -3.44
C LEU A 119 -7.44 -14.55 -2.75
N THR A 120 -8.58 -14.36 -3.38
CA THR A 120 -9.70 -13.65 -2.77
C THR A 120 -10.76 -14.66 -2.39
N LEU A 121 -10.98 -14.84 -1.10
CA LEU A 121 -12.06 -15.67 -0.56
C LEU A 121 -13.27 -14.77 -0.33
N GLY A 122 -14.33 -15.01 -1.07
CA GLY A 122 -15.61 -14.31 -0.90
C GLY A 122 -16.65 -15.25 -0.27
N ILE A 123 -17.10 -14.93 0.93
CA ILE A 123 -18.23 -15.64 1.55
C ILE A 123 -19.43 -14.72 1.55
N ASN A 124 -20.46 -15.06 0.78
CA ASN A 124 -21.76 -14.43 0.82
C ASN A 124 -22.73 -15.30 1.62
N SER A 125 -23.31 -14.73 2.67
CA SER A 125 -24.36 -15.37 3.45
C SER A 125 -25.70 -14.74 3.07
N SER A 126 -26.63 -15.52 2.57
CA SER A 126 -27.99 -15.10 2.26
C SER A 126 -28.98 -15.87 3.13
N TYR A 127 -29.87 -15.14 3.80
CA TYR A 127 -30.97 -15.77 4.54
C TYR A 127 -32.16 -15.97 3.59
N VAL A 128 -32.55 -17.21 3.43
CA VAL A 128 -33.72 -17.58 2.61
C VAL A 128 -34.86 -18.01 3.54
N SER A 129 -35.95 -17.22 3.56
CA SER A 129 -37.15 -17.53 4.29
C SER A 129 -38.06 -18.42 3.43
N THR A 130 -38.51 -19.55 3.96
CA THR A 130 -39.39 -20.48 3.28
C THR A 130 -40.89 -20.22 3.58
N GLY A 131 -41.21 -19.11 4.23
CA GLY A 131 -42.58 -18.61 4.37
C GLY A 131 -43.41 -19.20 5.54
N ALA A 132 -42.97 -20.23 6.21
CA ALA A 132 -43.69 -20.85 7.33
C ALA A 132 -43.01 -20.60 8.71
N GLY A 133 -42.32 -19.49 8.84
CA GLY A 133 -41.54 -19.19 10.05
C GLY A 133 -40.20 -19.93 10.13
N TYR A 134 -39.86 -20.67 9.10
CA TYR A 134 -38.58 -21.35 8.95
C TYR A 134 -37.75 -20.64 7.90
N GLY A 135 -36.46 -20.48 8.18
CA GLY A 135 -35.51 -19.96 7.24
C GLY A 135 -34.17 -20.70 7.36
N THR A 136 -33.43 -20.72 6.30
CA THR A 136 -32.05 -21.26 6.27
C THR A 136 -31.09 -20.25 5.76
N THR A 137 -29.87 -20.26 6.30
CA THR A 137 -28.76 -19.44 5.80
C THR A 137 -28.05 -20.26 4.73
N VAL A 138 -28.05 -19.74 3.52
CA VAL A 138 -27.25 -20.29 2.41
C VAL A 138 -25.96 -19.51 2.34
N GLN A 139 -24.82 -20.19 2.44
CA GLN A 139 -23.51 -19.63 2.21
C GLN A 139 -23.07 -20.00 0.81
N SER A 140 -22.76 -19.00 0.01
CA SER A 140 -22.10 -19.17 -1.28
C SER A 140 -20.75 -18.47 -1.24
N GLY A 141 -19.71 -19.16 -1.67
CA GLY A 141 -18.38 -18.62 -1.79
C GLY A 141 -18.00 -18.52 -3.27
N ALA A 142 -17.35 -17.43 -3.64
CA ALA A 142 -16.65 -17.33 -4.91
C ALA A 142 -15.19 -17.11 -4.57
N ASP A 143 -14.36 -18.09 -4.84
CA ASP A 143 -12.90 -17.96 -4.74
C ASP A 143 -12.38 -17.49 -6.09
N SER A 144 -11.69 -16.36 -6.10
CA SER A 144 -10.95 -15.90 -7.27
C SER A 144 -9.46 -15.94 -6.98
N ALA A 145 -8.72 -16.68 -7.78
CA ALA A 145 -7.27 -16.64 -7.79
C ALA A 145 -6.82 -15.79 -8.98
N GLY A 146 -5.92 -14.86 -8.76
CA GLY A 146 -5.30 -14.06 -9.80
C GLY A 146 -3.80 -14.00 -9.58
N SER A 147 -3.03 -14.17 -10.66
CA SER A 147 -1.60 -13.94 -10.66
C SER A 147 -1.33 -12.56 -11.24
N HIS A 148 -0.56 -11.74 -10.53
CA HIS A 148 -0.19 -10.38 -10.94
C HIS A 148 1.32 -10.30 -11.07
N GLN A 149 1.79 -9.68 -12.14
CA GLN A 149 3.21 -9.50 -12.40
C GLN A 149 3.68 -8.17 -11.81
N PHE A 150 4.83 -8.18 -11.14
CA PHE A 150 5.47 -6.96 -10.69
C PHE A 150 6.00 -6.14 -11.86
N SER A 151 5.70 -4.83 -11.83
CA SER A 151 5.96 -3.89 -12.91
C SER A 151 6.53 -2.58 -12.38
N TYR A 152 7.22 -1.82 -13.24
CA TYR A 152 7.58 -0.42 -12.99
C TYR A 152 6.37 0.53 -13.07
N ASP A 153 5.26 0.08 -13.67
CA ASP A 153 4.02 0.85 -13.78
C ASP A 153 3.00 0.37 -12.77
N GLY A 154 2.15 1.27 -12.31
CA GLY A 154 1.03 0.94 -11.45
C GLY A 154 0.67 2.05 -10.47
N SER A 155 -0.39 1.82 -9.71
CA SER A 155 -0.93 2.79 -8.76
C SER A 155 -0.46 2.49 -7.35
N VAL A 156 0.08 3.50 -6.67
CA VAL A 156 0.47 3.45 -5.26
C VAL A 156 -0.37 4.44 -4.47
N MET A 157 -0.78 4.06 -3.27
CA MET A 157 -1.54 4.89 -2.36
C MET A 157 -0.79 5.06 -1.05
N ILE A 158 -0.75 6.29 -0.54
CA ILE A 158 -0.24 6.63 0.79
C ILE A 158 -1.43 7.11 1.60
N GLY A 159 -1.75 6.39 2.65
CA GLY A 159 -2.79 6.75 3.60
C GLY A 159 -2.21 7.21 4.93
N LEU A 160 -2.69 8.32 5.46
CA LEU A 160 -2.40 8.77 6.82
C LEU A 160 -3.69 8.78 7.63
N LEU A 161 -3.66 8.22 8.82
CA LEU A 161 -4.77 8.20 9.76
C LEU A 161 -4.26 8.65 11.14
N ASN A 162 -4.92 9.61 11.75
CA ASN A 162 -4.66 9.91 13.14
C ASN A 162 -5.18 8.74 13.99
N SER A 163 -4.29 8.13 14.74
CA SER A 163 -4.66 7.14 15.74
C SER A 163 -5.13 7.93 16.96
N GLY A 164 -6.45 8.17 17.07
CA GLY A 164 -7.01 8.81 18.25
C GLY A 164 -6.61 8.02 19.48
N ASP A 165 -6.25 8.72 20.57
CA ASP A 165 -6.17 8.12 21.87
C ASP A 165 -7.55 7.55 22.18
N THR A 166 -7.66 6.24 22.23
CA THR A 166 -8.81 5.58 22.84
C THR A 166 -8.68 5.85 24.33
N GLU A 167 -9.36 6.91 24.82
CA GLU A 167 -9.68 7.03 26.25
C GLU A 167 -10.58 5.87 26.69
#